data_bcb9225a569ee7f0df1a9a7d37b8c881
#
_entry.id   bcb9225a569ee7f0df1a9a7d37b8c881
#
_cell.length_a   1.000
_cell.length_b   1.000
_cell.length_c   1.000
_cell.angle_alpha   90.00
_cell.angle_beta   90.00
_cell.angle_gamma   90.00
#
_symmetry.space_group_name_H-M   'P 1'
#
loop_
_entity.id
_entity.type
_entity.pdbx_description
1 polymer ?
#
loop_
_entity_poly.entity_id
_entity_poly.type
_entity_poly.pdbx_seq_one_letter_code
_entity_poly.pdbx_strand_id
1 'polypeptide(L)'
;MPRFFFISNGPVCNWVPVMKFTRKDDTAVLCTQYEDVCSTGLVEMDFMGLRILSAIKTACKNIKQTHGYSIDIDAIPIDDKKTFELLQQGDTEHVYLFHLKAMQQYLRELHPTTLEHLSALYALSWESRFVSKRKLRHFIARKNGKEKIEYTLPSMESYLNETYGIGVYQEQMMLMSQ
;
A
#
# COMPACT_ATOMS: atom_id res chain seq x y z
N MET A 1 5.36 11.29 10.54
CA MET A 1 4.76 10.83 11.79
C MET A 1 3.30 10.58 11.51
N PRO A 2 2.75 9.42 11.85
CA PRO A 2 1.32 9.20 11.81
C PRO A 2 0.63 10.21 12.73
N ARG A 3 -0.49 10.73 12.32
CA ARG A 3 -1.31 11.63 13.13
C ARG A 3 -2.65 10.96 13.36
N PHE A 4 -2.88 10.55 14.58
CA PHE A 4 -4.16 10.02 15.01
C PHE A 4 -5.07 11.18 15.42
N PHE A 5 -6.31 11.15 14.96
CA PHE A 5 -7.35 12.08 15.34
C PHE A 5 -8.51 11.29 15.91
N PHE A 6 -8.99 11.73 17.07
CA PHE A 6 -10.17 11.16 17.69
C PHE A 6 -11.36 12.07 17.43
N ILE A 7 -12.47 11.48 17.01
CA ILE A 7 -13.70 12.20 16.67
C ILE A 7 -14.79 11.80 17.67
N SER A 8 -15.50 12.80 18.18
CA SER A 8 -16.67 12.64 19.07
C SER A 8 -17.81 13.52 18.59
N ASN A 9 -19.03 13.21 19.00
CA ASN A 9 -20.21 14.04 18.73
C ASN A 9 -20.40 15.17 19.74
N GLY A 10 -19.33 15.56 20.46
CA GLY A 10 -19.34 16.61 21.47
C GLY A 10 -17.90 16.91 21.93
N PRO A 11 -17.71 17.71 22.97
CA PRO A 11 -16.40 18.02 23.51
C PRO A 11 -15.66 16.75 23.92
N VAL A 12 -14.44 16.52 23.39
CA VAL A 12 -13.63 15.32 23.66
C VAL A 12 -13.34 15.12 25.14
N CYS A 13 -13.26 16.21 25.91
CA CYS A 13 -13.06 16.16 27.36
C CYS A 13 -14.18 15.46 28.14
N ASN A 14 -15.33 15.23 27.52
CA ASN A 14 -16.42 14.43 28.14
C ASN A 14 -16.15 12.92 28.07
N TRP A 15 -15.17 12.50 27.27
CA TRP A 15 -14.84 11.11 27.00
C TRP A 15 -13.50 10.71 27.61
N VAL A 16 -12.50 11.60 27.47
CA VAL A 16 -11.12 11.35 27.91
C VAL A 16 -10.49 12.63 28.45
N PRO A 17 -9.52 12.54 29.35
CA PRO A 17 -8.71 13.68 29.78
C PRO A 17 -8.00 14.32 28.61
N VAL A 18 -8.00 15.64 28.55
CA VAL A 18 -7.32 16.41 27.52
C VAL A 18 -6.30 17.35 28.13
N MET A 19 -5.21 17.58 27.40
CA MET A 19 -4.15 18.48 27.81
C MET A 19 -3.84 19.46 26.66
N LYS A 20 -3.64 20.73 27.01
CA LYS A 20 -3.21 21.75 26.05
C LYS A 20 -1.69 21.89 26.07
N PHE A 21 -1.05 21.80 24.92
CA PHE A 21 0.38 22.05 24.80
C PHE A 21 0.64 23.57 24.72
N THR A 22 1.54 24.06 25.58
CA THR A 22 1.84 25.50 25.74
C THR A 22 2.48 26.16 24.52
N ARG A 23 2.95 25.42 23.53
CA ARG A 23 3.64 25.99 22.36
C ARG A 23 2.83 26.05 21.08
N LYS A 24 1.64 25.46 21.06
CA LYS A 24 0.70 25.48 19.93
C LYS A 24 -0.69 25.42 20.48
N ASP A 25 -1.65 26.01 19.77
CA ASP A 25 -3.06 25.96 20.14
C ASP A 25 -3.69 24.56 20.01
N ASP A 26 -2.86 23.54 19.83
CA ASP A 26 -3.27 22.15 19.67
C ASP A 26 -3.65 21.53 21.02
N THR A 27 -4.82 20.97 21.10
CA THR A 27 -5.27 20.15 22.23
C THR A 27 -4.89 18.69 21.96
N ALA A 28 -4.17 18.08 22.88
CA ALA A 28 -3.85 16.67 22.80
C ALA A 28 -4.66 15.85 23.79
N VAL A 29 -5.02 14.65 23.41
CA VAL A 29 -5.64 13.67 24.30
C VAL A 29 -4.57 13.10 25.22
N LEU A 30 -4.81 13.17 26.52
CA LEU A 30 -3.99 12.51 27.51
C LEU A 30 -4.48 11.07 27.66
N CYS A 31 -3.77 10.12 27.08
CA CYS A 31 -4.02 8.70 27.30
C CYS A 31 -2.75 8.00 27.76
N THR A 32 -2.89 7.06 28.67
CA THR A 32 -1.79 6.20 29.15
C THR A 32 -1.57 5.04 28.20
N GLN A 33 -2.64 4.55 27.58
CA GLN A 33 -2.60 3.48 26.61
C GLN A 33 -3.63 3.74 25.51
N TYR A 34 -3.31 3.31 24.31
CA TYR A 34 -4.14 3.49 23.13
C TYR A 34 -5.49 2.75 23.25
N GLU A 35 -5.46 1.50 23.75
CA GLU A 35 -6.64 0.68 23.97
C GLU A 35 -7.64 1.33 24.92
N ASP A 36 -7.16 2.07 25.91
CA ASP A 36 -8.02 2.78 26.87
C ASP A 36 -8.87 3.86 26.18
N VAL A 37 -8.30 4.57 25.21
CA VAL A 37 -9.03 5.59 24.44
C VAL A 37 -10.06 4.96 23.51
N CYS A 38 -9.70 3.88 22.82
CA CYS A 38 -10.61 3.16 21.93
C CYS A 38 -11.81 2.58 22.68
N SER A 39 -11.63 2.12 23.92
CA SER A 39 -12.70 1.57 24.75
C SER A 39 -13.76 2.60 25.19
N THR A 40 -13.45 3.91 25.09
CA THR A 40 -14.40 4.99 25.45
C THR A 40 -15.47 5.24 24.40
N GLY A 41 -15.38 4.64 23.22
CA GLY A 41 -16.29 4.83 22.08
C GLY A 41 -15.95 6.02 21.20
N LEU A 42 -14.75 6.60 21.33
CA LEU A 42 -14.23 7.57 20.38
C LEU A 42 -13.87 6.89 19.06
N VAL A 43 -14.19 7.54 17.95
CA VAL A 43 -13.79 7.09 16.62
C VAL A 43 -12.40 7.60 16.33
N GLU A 44 -11.49 6.69 16.01
CA GLU A 44 -10.14 7.02 15.56
C GLU A 44 -10.07 7.14 14.06
N MET A 45 -9.32 8.13 13.59
CA MET A 45 -8.90 8.27 12.19
C MET A 45 -7.40 8.45 12.14
N ASP A 46 -6.73 7.55 11.40
CA ASP A 46 -5.30 7.64 11.14
C ASP A 46 -5.04 8.32 9.80
N PHE A 47 -4.21 9.38 9.82
CA PHE A 47 -3.80 10.12 8.63
C PHE A 47 -2.31 9.94 8.41
N MET A 48 -1.96 9.18 7.39
CA MET A 48 -0.58 9.03 6.96
C MET A 48 -0.25 10.01 5.83
N GLY A 49 0.70 10.91 6.10
CA GLY A 49 1.21 11.80 5.08
C GLY A 49 2.20 11.11 4.14
N LEU A 50 1.94 11.15 2.84
CA LEU A 50 2.83 10.63 1.80
C LEU A 50 3.55 11.79 1.11
N ARG A 51 4.85 11.94 1.35
CA ARG A 51 5.68 13.00 0.72
C ARG A 51 5.69 12.91 -0.80
N ILE A 52 5.56 11.70 -1.36
CA ILE A 52 5.53 11.48 -2.81
C ILE A 52 4.35 12.22 -3.46
N LEU A 53 3.19 12.29 -2.81
CA LEU A 53 2.05 13.04 -3.33
C LEU A 53 2.34 14.54 -3.42
N SER A 54 3.08 15.09 -2.45
CA SER A 54 3.53 16.49 -2.51
C SER A 54 4.54 16.72 -3.64
N ALA A 55 5.42 15.77 -3.90
CA ALA A 55 6.35 15.81 -5.02
C ALA A 55 5.62 15.81 -6.37
N ILE A 56 4.64 14.91 -6.54
CA ILE A 56 3.78 14.84 -7.74
C ILE A 56 3.05 16.17 -7.95
N LYS A 57 2.41 16.71 -6.90
CA LYS A 57 1.72 18.00 -6.97
C LYS A 57 2.66 19.15 -7.40
N THR A 58 3.89 19.15 -6.87
CA THR A 58 4.90 20.15 -7.23
C THR A 58 5.34 19.97 -8.69
N ALA A 59 5.56 18.74 -9.14
CA ALA A 59 5.91 18.44 -10.51
C ALA A 59 4.82 18.93 -11.50
N CYS A 60 3.55 18.64 -11.24
CA CYS A 60 2.43 19.12 -12.05
C CYS A 60 2.36 20.65 -12.09
N LYS A 61 2.59 21.31 -10.95
CA LYS A 61 2.65 22.79 -10.89
C LYS A 61 3.78 23.33 -11.76
N ASN A 62 4.98 22.74 -11.66
CA ASN A 62 6.14 23.18 -12.44
C ASN A 62 5.89 22.99 -13.95
N ILE A 63 5.34 21.86 -14.36
CA ILE A 63 4.99 21.57 -15.76
C ILE A 63 4.01 22.64 -16.27
N LYS A 64 2.98 22.97 -15.50
CA LYS A 64 2.03 24.01 -15.87
C LYS A 64 2.70 25.37 -16.05
N GLN A 65 3.66 25.71 -15.19
CA GLN A 65 4.38 27.00 -15.25
C GLN A 65 5.37 27.06 -16.43
N THR A 66 6.06 25.94 -16.73
CA THR A 66 7.12 25.93 -17.74
C THR A 66 6.59 25.62 -19.15
N HIS A 67 5.57 24.78 -19.27
CA HIS A 67 5.06 24.28 -20.54
C HIS A 67 3.63 24.75 -20.86
N GLY A 68 2.93 25.39 -19.91
CA GLY A 68 1.59 25.97 -20.15
C GLY A 68 0.43 24.98 -20.14
N TYR A 69 0.66 23.67 -19.98
CA TYR A 69 -0.40 22.67 -19.90
C TYR A 69 -0.49 22.03 -18.49
N SER A 70 -1.66 21.53 -18.16
CA SER A 70 -1.90 20.82 -16.90
C SER A 70 -1.96 19.33 -17.17
N ILE A 71 -1.34 18.54 -16.28
CA ILE A 71 -1.48 17.08 -16.26
C ILE A 71 -2.62 16.74 -15.31
N ASP A 72 -3.57 15.94 -15.79
CA ASP A 72 -4.57 15.29 -14.97
C ASP A 72 -4.03 13.92 -14.55
N ILE A 73 -3.76 13.76 -13.25
CA ILE A 73 -3.19 12.53 -12.70
C ILE A 73 -4.18 11.37 -12.78
N ASP A 74 -5.48 11.66 -12.62
CA ASP A 74 -6.54 10.64 -12.61
C ASP A 74 -6.82 10.10 -14.03
N ALA A 75 -6.43 10.86 -15.07
CA ALA A 75 -6.53 10.45 -16.47
C ALA A 75 -5.33 9.65 -16.99
N ILE A 76 -4.31 9.40 -16.17
CA ILE A 76 -3.15 8.60 -16.58
C ILE A 76 -3.55 7.13 -16.72
N PRO A 77 -3.34 6.49 -17.90
CA PRO A 77 -3.68 5.08 -18.09
C PRO A 77 -2.80 4.19 -17.17
N ILE A 78 -3.44 3.23 -16.50
CA ILE A 78 -2.78 2.30 -15.59
C ILE A 78 -2.19 1.07 -16.31
N ASP A 79 -2.39 0.96 -17.63
CA ASP A 79 -2.01 -0.16 -18.47
C ASP A 79 -0.99 0.23 -19.57
N ASP A 80 -0.26 1.35 -19.38
CA ASP A 80 0.73 1.81 -20.36
C ASP A 80 1.87 0.79 -20.55
N LYS A 81 1.95 0.26 -21.76
CA LYS A 81 2.91 -0.80 -22.13
C LYS A 81 4.37 -0.39 -21.93
N LYS A 82 4.72 0.86 -22.28
CA LYS A 82 6.10 1.35 -22.15
C LYS A 82 6.53 1.42 -20.68
N THR A 83 5.61 1.80 -19.80
CA THR A 83 5.85 1.79 -18.35
C THR A 83 6.10 0.38 -17.85
N PHE A 84 5.31 -0.61 -18.29
CA PHE A 84 5.53 -2.00 -17.90
C PHE A 84 6.82 -2.57 -18.50
N GLU A 85 7.21 -2.22 -19.72
CA GLU A 85 8.51 -2.60 -20.31
C GLU A 85 9.68 -2.09 -19.47
N LEU A 86 9.64 -0.83 -19.02
CA LEU A 86 10.65 -0.26 -18.12
C LEU A 86 10.70 -1.00 -16.78
N LEU A 87 9.55 -1.31 -16.20
CA LEU A 87 9.47 -2.09 -14.96
C LEU A 87 10.02 -3.51 -15.12
N GLN A 88 9.75 -4.18 -16.25
CA GLN A 88 10.28 -5.51 -16.57
C GLN A 88 11.80 -5.51 -16.75
N GLN A 89 12.38 -4.43 -17.26
CA GLN A 89 13.83 -4.25 -17.34
C GLN A 89 14.46 -4.00 -15.96
N GLY A 90 13.64 -3.64 -14.96
CA GLY A 90 14.11 -3.29 -13.64
C GLY A 90 14.90 -1.97 -13.60
N ASP A 91 14.70 -1.10 -14.57
CA ASP A 91 15.28 0.25 -14.60
C ASP A 91 14.39 1.21 -13.78
N THR A 92 14.40 1.01 -12.47
CA THR A 92 13.46 1.64 -11.53
C THR A 92 14.17 2.39 -10.40
N GLU A 93 15.38 2.92 -10.65
CA GLU A 93 16.16 3.62 -9.63
C GLU A 93 15.41 4.81 -9.03
N HIS A 94 14.59 5.50 -9.84
CA HIS A 94 13.81 6.66 -9.41
C HIS A 94 12.31 6.36 -9.21
N VAL A 95 11.91 5.08 -9.27
CA VAL A 95 10.52 4.68 -9.06
C VAL A 95 10.29 4.39 -7.59
N TYR A 96 9.34 5.11 -6.99
CA TYR A 96 8.98 4.93 -5.59
C TYR A 96 8.63 3.46 -5.28
N LEU A 97 9.11 2.95 -4.16
CA LEU A 97 9.02 1.56 -3.68
C LEU A 97 9.82 0.52 -4.49
N PHE A 98 10.14 0.78 -5.75
CA PHE A 98 10.81 -0.19 -6.64
C PHE A 98 12.29 0.12 -6.92
N HIS A 99 12.88 1.14 -6.25
CA HIS A 99 14.26 1.56 -6.42
C HIS A 99 15.29 0.63 -5.77
N LEU A 100 14.88 -0.25 -4.86
CA LEU A 100 15.79 -1.16 -4.18
C LEU A 100 16.28 -2.26 -5.13
N LYS A 101 17.56 -2.62 -5.09
CA LYS A 101 18.17 -3.66 -5.95
C LYS A 101 17.42 -5.00 -5.91
N ALA A 102 16.93 -5.41 -4.74
CA ALA A 102 16.13 -6.62 -4.61
C ALA A 102 14.80 -6.52 -5.36
N MET A 103 14.14 -5.36 -5.31
CA MET A 103 12.89 -5.13 -6.03
C MET A 103 13.11 -5.10 -7.55
N GLN A 104 14.21 -4.47 -8.01
CA GLN A 104 14.61 -4.47 -9.40
C GLN A 104 14.83 -5.90 -9.94
N GLN A 105 15.45 -6.76 -9.11
CA GLN A 105 15.62 -8.17 -9.47
C GLN A 105 14.28 -8.89 -9.56
N TYR A 106 13.39 -8.72 -8.60
CA TYR A 106 12.05 -9.33 -8.61
C TYR A 106 11.19 -8.85 -9.78
N LEU A 107 11.30 -7.59 -10.18
CA LEU A 107 10.62 -7.06 -11.36
C LEU A 107 11.10 -7.76 -12.64
N ARG A 108 12.42 -7.98 -12.79
CA ARG A 108 12.99 -8.74 -13.91
C ARG A 108 12.55 -10.20 -13.94
N GLU A 109 12.38 -10.82 -12.76
CA GLU A 109 11.94 -12.21 -12.66
C GLU A 109 10.43 -12.36 -12.88
N LEU A 110 9.65 -11.39 -12.38
CA LEU A 110 8.19 -11.40 -12.43
C LEU A 110 7.64 -11.05 -13.81
N HIS A 111 8.30 -10.15 -14.54
CA HIS A 111 7.78 -9.57 -15.79
C HIS A 111 6.35 -9.02 -15.62
N PRO A 112 6.13 -8.01 -14.76
CA PRO A 112 4.79 -7.50 -14.46
C PRO A 112 4.14 -6.93 -15.72
N THR A 113 2.84 -7.15 -15.89
CA THR A 113 2.02 -6.66 -17.00
C THR A 113 0.80 -5.89 -16.54
N THR A 114 0.52 -5.91 -15.24
CA THR A 114 -0.63 -5.23 -14.63
C THR A 114 -0.25 -4.62 -13.28
N LEU A 115 -1.06 -3.71 -12.80
CA LEU A 115 -0.87 -3.05 -11.49
C LEU A 115 -1.01 -4.05 -10.34
N GLU A 116 -1.88 -5.05 -10.48
CA GLU A 116 -2.08 -6.14 -9.51
C GLU A 116 -0.80 -6.95 -9.30
N HIS A 117 -0.03 -7.20 -10.36
CA HIS A 117 1.28 -7.85 -10.23
C HIS A 117 2.26 -7.02 -9.38
N LEU A 118 2.25 -5.70 -9.53
CA LEU A 118 3.10 -4.80 -8.74
C LEU A 118 2.65 -4.74 -7.29
N SER A 119 1.35 -4.70 -7.06
CA SER A 119 0.74 -4.69 -5.72
C SER A 119 1.06 -5.98 -4.97
N ALA A 120 0.88 -7.13 -5.60
CA ALA A 120 1.21 -8.43 -5.02
C ALA A 120 2.73 -8.58 -4.77
N LEU A 121 3.57 -8.13 -5.70
CA LEU A 121 5.02 -8.11 -5.53
C LEU A 121 5.42 -7.30 -4.30
N TYR A 122 4.86 -6.09 -4.16
CA TYR A 122 5.16 -5.23 -3.02
C TYR A 122 4.69 -5.86 -1.70
N ALA A 123 3.45 -6.35 -1.64
CA ALA A 123 2.91 -7.02 -0.46
C ALA A 123 3.76 -8.22 -0.01
N LEU A 124 4.14 -9.09 -0.95
CA LEU A 124 4.98 -10.25 -0.68
C LEU A 124 6.44 -9.90 -0.34
N SER A 125 6.94 -8.75 -0.77
CA SER A 125 8.31 -8.31 -0.47
C SER A 125 8.46 -7.70 0.91
N TRP A 126 7.39 -7.14 1.46
CA TRP A 126 7.38 -6.42 2.75
C TRP A 126 7.28 -7.36 3.95
N GLU A 127 6.62 -8.49 3.81
CA GLU A 127 6.40 -9.44 4.89
C GLU A 127 7.69 -10.13 5.35
N SER A 128 7.82 -10.45 6.64
CA SER A 128 9.07 -10.89 7.28
C SER A 128 9.76 -12.09 6.62
N ARG A 129 11.00 -11.92 6.48
CA ARG A 129 12.19 -12.59 5.92
C ARG A 129 12.13 -14.05 5.41
N PHE A 130 11.29 -14.95 5.89
CA PHE A 130 11.39 -16.37 5.50
C PHE A 130 10.16 -16.89 4.75
N VAL A 131 8.98 -16.65 5.26
CA VAL A 131 7.73 -17.18 4.67
C VAL A 131 7.40 -16.45 3.36
N SER A 132 7.59 -15.15 3.32
CA SER A 132 7.25 -14.35 2.14
C SER A 132 8.19 -14.58 0.97
N LYS A 133 9.49 -14.81 1.18
CA LYS A 133 10.42 -15.15 0.10
C LYS A 133 10.04 -16.45 -0.61
N ARG A 134 9.52 -17.44 0.11
CA ARG A 134 9.02 -18.68 -0.48
C ARG A 134 7.75 -18.42 -1.27
N LYS A 135 6.77 -17.71 -0.68
CA LYS A 135 5.52 -17.33 -1.37
C LYS A 135 5.81 -16.51 -2.63
N LEU A 136 6.72 -15.55 -2.55
CA LEU A 136 7.11 -14.71 -3.68
C LEU A 136 7.70 -15.54 -4.83
N ARG A 137 8.57 -16.52 -4.55
CA ARG A 137 9.11 -17.41 -5.58
C ARG A 137 8.02 -18.22 -6.27
N HIS A 138 7.09 -18.79 -5.50
CA HIS A 138 5.94 -19.51 -6.06
C HIS A 138 5.05 -18.58 -6.89
N PHE A 139 4.79 -17.35 -6.42
CA PHE A 139 4.04 -16.35 -7.15
C PHE A 139 4.66 -16.06 -8.52
N ILE A 140 5.95 -15.76 -8.55
CA ILE A 140 6.71 -15.52 -9.79
C ILE A 140 6.69 -16.75 -10.70
N ALA A 141 6.92 -17.95 -10.14
CA ALA A 141 6.94 -19.18 -10.91
C ALA A 141 5.57 -19.50 -11.52
N ARG A 142 4.51 -19.37 -10.77
CA ARG A 142 3.13 -19.64 -11.22
C ARG A 142 2.65 -18.61 -12.23
N LYS A 143 2.89 -17.34 -11.99
CA LYS A 143 2.58 -16.25 -12.94
C LYS A 143 3.28 -16.47 -14.29
N ASN A 144 4.51 -16.96 -14.29
CA ASN A 144 5.28 -17.22 -15.51
C ASN A 144 5.02 -18.62 -16.11
N GLY A 145 4.05 -19.38 -15.58
CA GLY A 145 3.73 -20.73 -16.07
C GLY A 145 4.79 -21.81 -15.79
N LYS A 146 5.77 -21.51 -14.93
CA LYS A 146 6.83 -22.46 -14.54
C LYS A 146 6.43 -23.41 -13.43
N GLU A 147 5.33 -23.11 -12.72
CA GLU A 147 4.76 -23.92 -11.66
C GLU A 147 3.24 -23.98 -11.85
N LYS A 148 2.67 -25.17 -11.62
CA LYS A 148 1.20 -25.37 -11.66
C LYS A 148 0.53 -24.64 -10.51
N ILE A 149 -0.60 -23.98 -10.81
CA ILE A 149 -1.44 -23.39 -9.78
C ILE A 149 -2.23 -24.52 -9.13
N GLU A 150 -2.12 -24.63 -7.81
CA GLU A 150 -2.83 -25.62 -7.02
C GLU A 150 -3.56 -24.93 -5.88
N TYR A 151 -4.79 -25.36 -5.64
CA TYR A 151 -5.62 -24.91 -4.53
C TYR A 151 -5.81 -26.06 -3.56
N THR A 152 -5.68 -25.80 -2.26
CA THR A 152 -5.92 -26.81 -1.21
C THR A 152 -7.37 -27.32 -1.24
N LEU A 153 -8.31 -26.42 -1.51
CA LEU A 153 -9.72 -26.73 -1.73
C LEU A 153 -10.17 -26.04 -3.02
N PRO A 154 -11.01 -26.68 -3.85
CA PRO A 154 -11.50 -26.06 -5.09
C PRO A 154 -12.21 -24.72 -4.88
N SER A 155 -12.90 -24.54 -3.75
CA SER A 155 -13.57 -23.28 -3.39
C SER A 155 -12.61 -22.09 -3.21
N MET A 156 -11.33 -22.33 -2.96
CA MET A 156 -10.33 -21.26 -2.81
C MET A 156 -9.99 -20.58 -4.13
N GLU A 157 -10.28 -21.20 -5.26
CA GLU A 157 -9.98 -20.64 -6.58
C GLU A 157 -10.64 -19.27 -6.78
N SER A 158 -11.90 -19.12 -6.36
CA SER A 158 -12.65 -17.87 -6.49
C SER A 158 -12.01 -16.68 -5.77
N TYR A 159 -11.22 -16.94 -4.74
CA TYR A 159 -10.55 -15.91 -3.91
C TYR A 159 -9.06 -15.72 -4.24
N LEU A 160 -8.42 -16.73 -4.79
CA LEU A 160 -6.96 -16.77 -4.98
C LEU A 160 -6.52 -16.81 -6.45
N ASN A 161 -7.43 -16.83 -7.42
CA ASN A 161 -7.08 -16.89 -8.84
C ASN A 161 -6.21 -15.72 -9.29
N GLU A 162 -6.52 -14.49 -8.86
CA GLU A 162 -5.77 -13.27 -9.17
C GLU A 162 -4.33 -13.30 -8.62
N THR A 163 -4.10 -14.06 -7.56
CA THR A 163 -2.80 -14.22 -6.92
C THR A 163 -2.19 -15.60 -7.14
N TYR A 164 -2.61 -16.30 -8.22
CA TYR A 164 -2.06 -17.58 -8.64
C TYR A 164 -2.08 -18.66 -7.55
N GLY A 165 -3.16 -18.70 -6.77
CA GLY A 165 -3.34 -19.67 -5.68
C GLY A 165 -2.53 -19.36 -4.41
N ILE A 166 -2.05 -18.12 -4.25
CA ILE A 166 -1.26 -17.71 -3.10
C ILE A 166 -2.02 -16.66 -2.30
N GLY A 167 -2.19 -16.90 -1.00
CA GLY A 167 -2.75 -15.89 -0.10
C GLY A 167 -1.75 -14.75 0.10
N VAL A 168 -2.10 -13.57 -0.44
CA VAL A 168 -1.30 -12.34 -0.41
C VAL A 168 -1.91 -11.32 0.53
N TYR A 169 -3.23 -11.10 0.44
CA TYR A 169 -3.95 -10.05 1.13
C TYR A 169 -4.78 -10.58 2.29
N GLN A 170 -4.90 -9.79 3.36
CA GLN A 170 -5.74 -10.15 4.50
C GLN A 170 -7.21 -10.34 4.12
N GLU A 171 -7.70 -9.57 3.14
CA GLU A 171 -9.06 -9.64 2.62
C GLU A 171 -9.36 -11.02 2.02
N GLN A 172 -8.38 -11.63 1.35
CA GLN A 172 -8.52 -13.00 0.85
C GLN A 172 -8.71 -14.00 2.00
N MET A 173 -7.96 -13.83 3.10
CA MET A 173 -8.10 -14.67 4.29
C MET A 173 -9.46 -14.47 4.96
N MET A 174 -9.93 -13.23 5.08
CA MET A 174 -11.23 -12.90 5.66
C MET A 174 -12.37 -13.51 4.86
N LEU A 175 -12.33 -13.42 3.53
CA LEU A 175 -13.35 -14.00 2.66
C LEU A 175 -13.35 -15.54 2.68
N MET A 176 -12.18 -16.16 2.80
CA MET A 176 -12.08 -17.63 2.90
C MET A 176 -12.50 -18.18 4.27
N SER A 177 -12.60 -17.34 5.29
CA SER A 177 -13.02 -17.75 6.64
C SER A 177 -14.52 -17.64 6.89
N GLN A 178 -15.28 -17.14 5.93
CA GLN A 178 -16.74 -17.06 5.95
C GLN A 178 -17.37 -18.35 5.42
#